data_eba9d6412ee7829cfdadfec0f333c3ec
#
_entry.id   eba9d6412ee7829cfdadfec0f333c3ec
#
_cell.length_a   1.000
_cell.length_b   1.000
_cell.length_c   1.000
_cell.angle_alpha   90.00
_cell.angle_beta   90.00
_cell.angle_gamma   90.00
#
_symmetry.space_group_name_H-M   'P 1'
#
loop_
_entity.id
_entity.type
_entity.pdbx_description
1 polymer ?
#
loop_
_entity_poly.entity_id
_entity_poly.type
_entity_poly.pdbx_seq_one_letter_code
_entity_poly.pdbx_strand_id
1 'polypeptide(L)'
;MNYSNCLYEIGEGLNSEEVGFLKFLSLDYISQRKQEPIKDALMLFQRLQEKGMLEENNLSFLKELLFRSGRLDLLEKHLNTSEKEMEKELQKPGRAQISAYRVMLFQIAEEVIVSGLRDFKFFLNQEIPKCRLDDDNMTLLDVFIEMEKRAILGERNLDTLKRICDRVDKSLLKKIADYEELSTDVSQLPIDEGLRKMLSISDYPREQDSEPQEQDNESQQTLDNVYRMKSKPRGYCVIINNYDFSVARENVPKLCNMKDRSGTDLDADALRKTFSELHFEVVHYRDCTAQEICEILKDYQRKDHHDKDCFICCILSHGDKGTIYGSDGQEILIYELTSYFTGLKCLSLVGKPKIFFIQACQGDNYQRGIAVETDSDEKETYLGMDSSSQKKYIPDEADFLLGMATVNNCVSYRNPTEGTWYIQSLCQRLKERCPRGDDILTILTEVNFEVSSKDDKKNLGKQMPQPTFTLRKKLVFPLD
;
A
#
# COMPACT_ATOMS: atom_id res chain seq x y z
N MET A 1 -18.14 -35.73 -6.28
CA MET A 1 -19.02 -34.80 -5.54
C MET A 1 -19.13 -33.54 -6.38
N ASN A 2 -20.31 -32.95 -6.56
CA ASN A 2 -20.46 -31.69 -7.30
C ASN A 2 -19.81 -30.58 -6.47
N TYR A 3 -19.00 -29.74 -7.09
CA TYR A 3 -18.28 -28.62 -6.47
C TYR A 3 -19.17 -27.77 -5.57
N SER A 4 -20.34 -27.36 -6.07
CA SER A 4 -21.30 -26.55 -5.30
C SER A 4 -21.82 -27.27 -4.06
N ASN A 5 -22.09 -28.57 -4.14
CA ASN A 5 -22.53 -29.36 -2.98
C ASN A 5 -21.41 -29.50 -1.94
N CYS A 6 -20.15 -29.65 -2.39
CA CYS A 6 -19.02 -29.72 -1.50
C CYS A 6 -18.87 -28.43 -0.68
N LEU A 7 -18.94 -27.25 -1.33
CA LEU A 7 -18.90 -25.96 -0.64
C LEU A 7 -20.08 -25.77 0.31
N TYR A 8 -21.27 -26.21 -0.09
CA TYR A 8 -22.46 -26.13 0.75
C TYR A 8 -22.30 -26.95 2.03
N GLU A 9 -21.91 -28.23 1.92
CA GLU A 9 -21.72 -29.11 3.09
C GLU A 9 -20.59 -28.61 4.03
N ILE A 10 -19.50 -28.06 3.47
CA ILE A 10 -18.45 -27.41 4.28
C ILE A 10 -19.03 -26.19 4.98
N GLY A 11 -19.81 -25.37 4.28
CA GLY A 11 -20.43 -24.16 4.85
C GLY A 11 -21.40 -24.43 6.00
N GLU A 12 -22.24 -25.47 5.86
CA GLU A 12 -23.16 -25.93 6.92
C GLU A 12 -22.41 -26.53 8.13
N GLY A 13 -21.21 -27.05 7.92
CA GLY A 13 -20.34 -27.56 8.99
C GLY A 13 -19.62 -26.50 9.80
N LEU A 14 -19.67 -25.23 9.40
CA LEU A 14 -18.95 -24.12 10.06
C LEU A 14 -19.92 -23.26 10.88
N ASN A 15 -19.60 -23.07 12.14
CA ASN A 15 -20.33 -22.14 13.01
C ASN A 15 -19.89 -20.69 12.82
N SER A 16 -20.57 -19.73 13.46
CA SER A 16 -20.30 -18.29 13.30
C SER A 16 -18.91 -17.86 13.78
N GLU A 17 -18.37 -18.51 14.81
CA GLU A 17 -17.03 -18.25 15.33
C GLU A 17 -15.96 -18.74 14.33
N GLU A 18 -16.12 -19.95 13.81
CA GLU A 18 -15.23 -20.52 12.78
C GLU A 18 -15.26 -19.71 11.48
N VAL A 19 -16.44 -19.20 11.08
CA VAL A 19 -16.53 -18.24 9.96
C VAL A 19 -15.73 -16.98 10.27
N GLY A 20 -15.73 -16.50 11.53
CA GLY A 20 -14.88 -15.41 11.99
C GLY A 20 -13.39 -15.71 11.80
N PHE A 21 -12.94 -16.93 12.11
CA PHE A 21 -11.57 -17.40 11.89
C PHE A 21 -11.18 -17.36 10.41
N LEU A 22 -12.03 -17.94 9.55
CA LEU A 22 -11.79 -17.93 8.11
C LEU A 22 -11.76 -16.50 7.55
N LYS A 23 -12.61 -15.62 8.04
CA LYS A 23 -12.62 -14.18 7.68
C LYS A 23 -11.29 -13.53 8.06
N PHE A 24 -10.80 -13.72 9.28
CA PHE A 24 -9.53 -13.16 9.74
C PHE A 24 -8.35 -13.64 8.89
N LEU A 25 -8.26 -14.95 8.63
CA LEU A 25 -7.21 -15.55 7.80
C LEU A 25 -7.28 -15.10 6.32
N SER A 26 -8.44 -14.61 5.87
CA SER A 26 -8.65 -14.13 4.51
C SER A 26 -8.48 -12.60 4.36
N LEU A 27 -8.06 -11.87 5.39
CA LEU A 27 -7.99 -10.40 5.38
C LEU A 27 -7.02 -9.84 4.33
N ASP A 28 -5.98 -10.60 3.97
CA ASP A 28 -5.02 -10.20 2.95
C ASP A 28 -5.64 -10.19 1.53
N TYR A 29 -6.74 -10.93 1.32
CA TYR A 29 -7.45 -11.04 0.04
C TYR A 29 -8.79 -10.30 0.04
N ILE A 30 -9.49 -10.29 1.17
CA ILE A 30 -10.80 -9.63 1.34
C ILE A 30 -10.68 -8.64 2.49
N SER A 31 -10.57 -7.35 2.16
CA SER A 31 -10.47 -6.31 3.17
C SER A 31 -11.65 -6.33 4.15
N GLN A 32 -11.42 -5.91 5.38
CA GLN A 32 -12.42 -5.94 6.46
C GLN A 32 -13.76 -5.35 6.05
N ARG A 33 -13.79 -4.19 5.37
CA ARG A 33 -15.03 -3.56 4.89
C ARG A 33 -15.83 -4.46 3.95
N LYS A 34 -15.15 -5.25 3.09
CA LYS A 34 -15.82 -6.22 2.20
C LYS A 34 -16.28 -7.47 2.94
N GLN A 35 -15.74 -7.71 4.13
CA GLN A 35 -16.15 -8.80 5.01
C GLN A 35 -17.33 -8.42 5.95
N GLU A 36 -17.60 -7.12 6.17
CA GLU A 36 -18.72 -6.68 7.03
C GLU A 36 -20.08 -7.30 6.65
N PRO A 37 -20.48 -7.36 5.35
CA PRO A 37 -21.74 -7.97 4.96
C PRO A 37 -21.75 -9.52 5.01
N ILE A 38 -20.59 -10.16 5.20
CA ILE A 38 -20.48 -11.63 5.22
C ILE A 38 -20.99 -12.16 6.56
N LYS A 39 -22.09 -12.91 6.53
CA LYS A 39 -22.76 -13.47 7.72
C LYS A 39 -22.51 -14.96 7.91
N ASP A 40 -22.19 -15.67 6.84
CA ASP A 40 -22.01 -17.12 6.83
C ASP A 40 -20.85 -17.54 5.90
N ALA A 41 -20.51 -18.83 5.96
CA ALA A 41 -19.41 -19.39 5.17
C ALA A 41 -19.67 -19.33 3.67
N LEU A 42 -20.92 -19.50 3.22
CA LEU A 42 -21.26 -19.51 1.79
C LEU A 42 -21.03 -18.12 1.17
N MET A 43 -21.39 -17.06 1.89
CA MET A 43 -21.08 -15.70 1.48
C MET A 43 -19.57 -15.46 1.41
N LEU A 44 -18.80 -16.01 2.35
CA LEU A 44 -17.33 -15.94 2.31
C LEU A 44 -16.78 -16.68 1.08
N PHE A 45 -17.25 -17.89 0.83
CA PHE A 45 -16.81 -18.68 -0.33
C PHE A 45 -17.14 -17.99 -1.64
N GLN A 46 -18.32 -17.38 -1.76
CA GLN A 46 -18.68 -16.57 -2.93
C GLN A 46 -17.69 -15.40 -3.13
N ARG A 47 -17.30 -14.71 -2.07
CA ARG A 47 -16.29 -13.63 -2.16
C ARG A 47 -14.91 -14.14 -2.54
N LEU A 48 -14.51 -15.32 -2.06
CA LEU A 48 -13.26 -15.96 -2.46
C LEU A 48 -13.29 -16.40 -3.94
N GLN A 49 -14.44 -16.88 -4.44
CA GLN A 49 -14.65 -17.18 -5.86
C GLN A 49 -14.50 -15.91 -6.72
N GLU A 50 -15.15 -14.81 -6.34
CA GLU A 50 -15.03 -13.50 -7.02
C GLU A 50 -13.58 -13.00 -7.07
N LYS A 51 -12.73 -13.45 -6.15
CA LYS A 51 -11.29 -13.13 -6.08
C LYS A 51 -10.40 -14.13 -6.82
N GLY A 52 -10.97 -15.18 -7.41
CA GLY A 52 -10.18 -16.26 -8.04
C GLY A 52 -9.38 -17.12 -7.05
N MET A 53 -9.70 -17.03 -5.74
CA MET A 53 -9.04 -17.80 -4.69
C MET A 53 -9.69 -19.17 -4.48
N LEU A 54 -10.87 -19.38 -5.05
CA LEU A 54 -11.66 -20.59 -4.90
C LEU A 54 -12.31 -20.95 -6.24
N GLU A 55 -11.83 -22.01 -6.86
CA GLU A 55 -12.31 -22.51 -8.16
C GLU A 55 -12.50 -24.02 -8.10
N GLU A 56 -13.32 -24.57 -8.99
CA GLU A 56 -13.61 -26.03 -9.05
C GLU A 56 -12.33 -26.88 -9.15
N ASN A 57 -11.34 -26.36 -9.89
CA ASN A 57 -10.06 -27.04 -10.11
C ASN A 57 -8.97 -26.61 -9.12
N ASN A 58 -9.25 -25.63 -8.24
CA ASN A 58 -8.27 -25.12 -7.29
C ASN A 58 -8.93 -24.80 -5.93
N LEU A 59 -8.84 -25.75 -5.03
CA LEU A 59 -9.33 -25.67 -3.65
C LEU A 59 -8.20 -25.49 -2.63
N SER A 60 -6.99 -25.18 -3.08
CA SER A 60 -5.79 -25.10 -2.22
C SER A 60 -5.95 -24.08 -1.09
N PHE A 61 -6.52 -22.91 -1.39
CA PHE A 61 -6.75 -21.89 -0.38
C PHE A 61 -7.80 -22.31 0.67
N LEU A 62 -8.90 -22.95 0.25
CA LEU A 62 -9.91 -23.48 1.16
C LEU A 62 -9.35 -24.60 2.04
N LYS A 63 -8.52 -25.48 1.48
CA LYS A 63 -7.82 -26.51 2.26
C LYS A 63 -6.92 -25.89 3.33
N GLU A 64 -6.17 -24.86 2.98
CA GLU A 64 -5.32 -24.16 3.94
C GLU A 64 -6.14 -23.45 5.02
N LEU A 65 -7.26 -22.78 4.67
CA LEU A 65 -8.17 -22.16 5.63
C LEU A 65 -8.70 -23.18 6.65
N LEU A 66 -9.22 -24.33 6.19
CA LEU A 66 -9.72 -25.38 7.06
C LEU A 66 -8.63 -26.00 7.93
N PHE A 67 -7.45 -26.22 7.36
CA PHE A 67 -6.30 -26.72 8.10
C PHE A 67 -5.87 -25.75 9.22
N ARG A 68 -5.71 -24.45 8.90
CA ARG A 68 -5.28 -23.43 9.87
C ARG A 68 -6.32 -23.16 10.95
N SER A 69 -7.61 -23.29 10.64
CA SER A 69 -8.71 -23.14 11.62
C SER A 69 -9.01 -24.43 12.40
N GLY A 70 -8.20 -25.48 12.25
CA GLY A 70 -8.37 -26.75 13.00
C GLY A 70 -9.53 -27.63 12.53
N ARG A 71 -10.23 -27.28 11.41
CA ARG A 71 -11.36 -28.06 10.88
C ARG A 71 -10.90 -29.20 9.99
N LEU A 72 -10.08 -30.10 10.60
CA LEU A 72 -9.53 -31.29 9.94
C LEU A 72 -10.63 -32.28 9.53
N ASP A 73 -11.73 -32.32 10.29
CA ASP A 73 -12.90 -33.15 9.98
C ASP A 73 -13.52 -32.80 8.62
N LEU A 74 -13.68 -31.49 8.32
CA LEU A 74 -14.18 -31.03 7.02
C LEU A 74 -13.15 -31.20 5.90
N LEU A 75 -11.88 -31.01 6.21
CA LEU A 75 -10.77 -31.21 5.28
C LEU A 75 -10.70 -32.66 4.80
N GLU A 76 -10.75 -33.62 5.69
CA GLU A 76 -10.71 -35.06 5.37
C GLU A 76 -12.00 -35.51 4.68
N LYS A 77 -13.17 -35.17 5.22
CA LYS A 77 -14.46 -35.66 4.75
C LYS A 77 -14.84 -35.14 3.36
N HIS A 78 -14.60 -33.85 3.09
CA HIS A 78 -15.10 -33.20 1.87
C HIS A 78 -14.01 -32.92 0.83
N LEU A 79 -12.76 -32.76 1.26
CA LEU A 79 -11.64 -32.42 0.38
C LEU A 79 -10.61 -33.55 0.24
N ASN A 80 -10.88 -34.72 0.84
CA ASN A 80 -10.04 -35.91 0.80
C ASN A 80 -8.55 -35.61 1.05
N THR A 81 -8.27 -34.78 2.04
CA THR A 81 -6.91 -34.34 2.35
C THR A 81 -6.68 -34.50 3.86
N SER A 82 -5.68 -35.29 4.22
CA SER A 82 -5.31 -35.52 5.62
C SER A 82 -4.42 -34.39 6.14
N GLU A 83 -4.36 -34.25 7.47
CA GLU A 83 -3.49 -33.32 8.16
C GLU A 83 -2.01 -33.43 7.69
N LYS A 84 -1.49 -34.65 7.62
CA LYS A 84 -0.11 -34.92 7.20
C LYS A 84 0.17 -34.53 5.75
N GLU A 85 -0.83 -34.62 4.88
CA GLU A 85 -0.70 -34.18 3.49
C GLU A 85 -0.65 -32.66 3.41
N MET A 86 -1.49 -31.95 4.19
CA MET A 86 -1.45 -30.51 4.26
C MET A 86 -0.14 -29.97 4.85
N GLU A 87 0.37 -30.59 5.92
CA GLU A 87 1.69 -30.24 6.47
C GLU A 87 2.79 -30.33 5.42
N LYS A 88 2.86 -31.45 4.69
CA LYS A 88 3.84 -31.64 3.62
C LYS A 88 3.66 -30.65 2.46
N GLU A 89 2.42 -30.33 2.11
CA GLU A 89 2.15 -29.35 1.04
C GLU A 89 2.57 -27.95 1.45
N LEU A 90 2.25 -27.53 2.68
CA LEU A 90 2.59 -26.22 3.21
C LEU A 90 4.10 -26.02 3.51
N GLN A 91 4.86 -27.13 3.67
CA GLN A 91 6.33 -27.06 3.78
C GLN A 91 7.02 -26.76 2.46
N LYS A 92 6.34 -26.92 1.32
CA LYS A 92 6.93 -26.62 0.01
C LYS A 92 6.97 -25.10 -0.20
N PRO A 93 8.09 -24.54 -0.69
CA PRO A 93 8.19 -23.10 -0.95
C PRO A 93 7.07 -22.59 -1.86
N GLY A 94 6.42 -21.48 -1.47
CA GLY A 94 5.40 -20.80 -2.25
C GLY A 94 4.04 -21.52 -2.32
N ARG A 95 3.79 -22.54 -1.51
CA ARG A 95 2.50 -23.25 -1.43
C ARG A 95 1.54 -22.67 -0.40
N ALA A 96 2.06 -22.15 0.71
CA ALA A 96 1.25 -21.42 1.67
C ALA A 96 0.74 -20.10 1.03
N GLN A 97 -0.56 -19.88 1.12
CA GLN A 97 -1.24 -18.72 0.55
C GLN A 97 -1.65 -17.73 1.66
N ILE A 98 -1.87 -18.22 2.89
CA ILE A 98 -2.12 -17.38 4.06
C ILE A 98 -0.77 -16.88 4.57
N SER A 99 -0.63 -15.57 4.80
CA SER A 99 0.62 -14.98 5.26
C SER A 99 1.03 -15.55 6.63
N ALA A 100 2.32 -15.78 6.83
CA ALA A 100 2.86 -16.24 8.12
C ALA A 100 2.47 -15.28 9.26
N TYR A 101 2.34 -14.00 8.97
CA TYR A 101 1.87 -12.99 9.90
C TYR A 101 0.42 -13.27 10.39
N ARG A 102 -0.52 -13.55 9.47
CA ARG A 102 -1.91 -13.90 9.83
C ARG A 102 -1.95 -15.20 10.62
N VAL A 103 -1.17 -16.19 10.23
CA VAL A 103 -1.06 -17.47 10.95
C VAL A 103 -0.54 -17.26 12.37
N MET A 104 0.52 -16.46 12.57
CA MET A 104 1.08 -16.14 13.88
C MET A 104 0.05 -15.45 14.79
N LEU A 105 -0.64 -14.42 14.29
CA LEU A 105 -1.68 -13.72 15.06
C LEU A 105 -2.84 -14.64 15.43
N PHE A 106 -3.28 -15.49 14.50
CA PHE A 106 -4.33 -16.46 14.75
C PHE A 106 -3.92 -17.46 15.85
N GLN A 107 -2.71 -17.99 15.78
CA GLN A 107 -2.17 -18.91 16.79
C GLN A 107 -2.04 -18.26 18.18
N ILE A 108 -1.72 -16.97 18.24
CA ILE A 108 -1.72 -16.22 19.50
C ILE A 108 -3.16 -16.10 20.04
N ALA A 109 -4.12 -15.81 19.17
CA ALA A 109 -5.51 -15.65 19.57
C ALA A 109 -6.12 -16.97 20.10
N GLU A 110 -5.75 -18.11 19.53
CA GLU A 110 -6.18 -19.44 19.97
C GLU A 110 -5.66 -19.83 21.37
N GLU A 111 -4.49 -19.35 21.77
CA GLU A 111 -3.90 -19.66 23.09
C GLU A 111 -4.34 -18.72 24.20
N VAL A 112 -4.83 -17.53 23.86
CA VAL A 112 -5.21 -16.52 24.85
C VAL A 112 -6.62 -16.78 25.38
N ILE A 113 -6.71 -17.12 26.67
CA ILE A 113 -7.98 -17.32 27.38
C ILE A 113 -8.66 -15.97 27.70
N VAL A 114 -9.92 -16.02 28.16
CA VAL A 114 -10.76 -14.83 28.43
C VAL A 114 -10.09 -13.82 29.40
N SER A 115 -9.35 -14.29 30.41
CA SER A 115 -8.62 -13.40 31.31
C SER A 115 -7.48 -12.66 30.58
N GLY A 116 -6.77 -13.35 29.69
CA GLY A 116 -5.73 -12.76 28.87
C GLY A 116 -6.27 -11.70 27.91
N LEU A 117 -7.44 -11.93 27.30
CA LEU A 117 -8.10 -10.93 26.45
C LEU A 117 -8.40 -9.63 27.22
N ARG A 118 -8.89 -9.74 28.47
CA ARG A 118 -9.10 -8.58 29.33
C ARG A 118 -7.80 -7.83 29.60
N ASP A 119 -6.72 -8.55 29.82
CA ASP A 119 -5.42 -7.97 30.09
C ASP A 119 -4.84 -7.32 28.83
N PHE A 120 -5.01 -7.90 27.64
CA PHE A 120 -4.70 -7.27 26.34
C PHE A 120 -5.44 -5.94 26.19
N LYS A 121 -6.76 -5.92 26.39
CA LYS A 121 -7.57 -4.70 26.33
C LYS A 121 -7.10 -3.65 27.35
N PHE A 122 -6.72 -4.06 28.56
CA PHE A 122 -6.21 -3.16 29.59
C PHE A 122 -4.90 -2.48 29.18
N PHE A 123 -3.93 -3.23 28.66
CA PHE A 123 -2.65 -2.67 28.24
C PHE A 123 -2.73 -1.80 26.97
N LEU A 124 -3.79 -1.93 26.19
CA LEU A 124 -4.04 -1.12 24.99
C LEU A 124 -4.81 0.18 25.28
N ASN A 125 -5.32 0.38 26.48
CA ASN A 125 -6.14 1.57 26.82
C ASN A 125 -5.40 2.93 26.63
N GLN A 126 -4.07 2.92 26.56
CA GLN A 126 -3.28 4.12 26.29
C GLN A 126 -3.18 4.44 24.79
N GLU A 127 -3.26 3.43 23.92
CA GLU A 127 -3.09 3.55 22.46
C GLU A 127 -4.42 3.48 21.73
N ILE A 128 -5.43 2.81 22.31
CA ILE A 128 -6.76 2.65 21.75
C ILE A 128 -7.81 3.20 22.73
N PRO A 129 -8.68 4.12 22.30
CA PRO A 129 -9.74 4.64 23.16
C PRO A 129 -10.60 3.51 23.73
N LYS A 130 -10.88 3.57 25.02
CA LYS A 130 -11.62 2.54 25.77
C LYS A 130 -12.96 2.15 25.13
N CYS A 131 -13.72 3.14 24.61
CA CYS A 131 -15.00 2.92 23.92
C CYS A 131 -14.90 2.02 22.66
N ARG A 132 -13.69 1.75 22.15
CA ARG A 132 -13.46 0.82 21.02
C ARG A 132 -13.10 -0.58 21.48
N LEU A 133 -12.76 -0.76 22.75
CA LEU A 133 -12.36 -2.04 23.34
C LEU A 133 -13.43 -2.56 24.32
N ASP A 134 -14.44 -1.77 24.67
CA ASP A 134 -15.48 -2.10 25.67
C ASP A 134 -16.62 -3.00 25.13
N ASP A 135 -16.53 -3.50 23.89
CA ASP A 135 -17.49 -4.48 23.39
C ASP A 135 -17.20 -5.85 24.03
N ASP A 136 -18.19 -6.36 24.78
CA ASP A 136 -18.10 -7.66 25.48
C ASP A 136 -17.99 -8.86 24.52
N ASN A 137 -18.45 -8.69 23.27
CA ASN A 137 -18.38 -9.71 22.23
C ASN A 137 -17.09 -9.65 21.38
N MET A 138 -16.23 -8.67 21.64
CA MET A 138 -15.00 -8.49 20.88
C MET A 138 -13.99 -9.59 21.19
N THR A 139 -13.58 -10.34 20.18
CA THR A 139 -12.54 -11.37 20.24
C THR A 139 -11.12 -10.75 20.21
N LEU A 140 -10.09 -11.55 20.50
CA LEU A 140 -8.70 -11.07 20.36
C LEU A 140 -8.34 -10.79 18.89
N LEU A 141 -8.95 -11.52 17.95
CA LEU A 141 -8.79 -11.23 16.53
C LEU A 141 -9.33 -9.84 16.16
N ASP A 142 -10.46 -9.43 16.76
CA ASP A 142 -11.00 -8.08 16.57
C ASP A 142 -10.09 -7.01 17.18
N VAL A 143 -9.46 -7.31 18.32
CA VAL A 143 -8.47 -6.44 18.95
C VAL A 143 -7.26 -6.25 18.02
N PHE A 144 -6.75 -7.32 17.43
CA PHE A 144 -5.64 -7.23 16.46
C PHE A 144 -6.02 -6.39 15.23
N ILE A 145 -7.22 -6.58 14.69
CA ILE A 145 -7.73 -5.75 13.59
C ILE A 145 -7.80 -4.26 13.99
N GLU A 146 -8.22 -3.96 15.22
CA GLU A 146 -8.28 -2.57 15.69
C GLU A 146 -6.86 -1.98 15.90
N MET A 147 -5.90 -2.78 16.33
CA MET A 147 -4.49 -2.40 16.41
C MET A 147 -3.90 -2.12 15.02
N GLU A 148 -4.21 -2.96 14.02
CA GLU A 148 -3.77 -2.76 12.63
C GLU A 148 -4.35 -1.48 12.00
N LYS A 149 -5.63 -1.18 12.24
CA LYS A 149 -6.26 0.07 11.78
C LYS A 149 -5.53 1.32 12.27
N ARG A 150 -4.84 1.22 13.40
CA ARG A 150 -4.10 2.31 14.04
C ARG A 150 -2.60 2.27 13.78
N ALA A 151 -2.16 1.33 12.96
CA ALA A 151 -0.75 1.10 12.64
C ALA A 151 0.15 0.81 13.87
N ILE A 152 -0.45 0.37 15.00
CA ILE A 152 0.29 -0.10 16.20
C ILE A 152 0.58 -1.60 16.16
N LEU A 153 0.08 -2.29 15.15
CA LEU A 153 0.38 -3.69 14.83
C LEU A 153 0.48 -3.84 13.30
N GLY A 154 1.43 -4.62 12.85
CA GLY A 154 1.66 -4.92 11.44
C GLY A 154 2.78 -5.92 11.26
N GLU A 155 2.97 -6.47 10.06
CA GLU A 155 3.99 -7.48 9.76
C GLU A 155 5.41 -7.12 10.24
N ARG A 156 5.73 -5.83 10.25
CA ARG A 156 7.04 -5.28 10.66
C ARG A 156 6.98 -4.43 11.93
N ASN A 157 5.82 -4.32 12.54
CA ASN A 157 5.61 -3.58 13.79
C ASN A 157 4.93 -4.49 14.81
N LEU A 158 5.74 -5.26 15.52
CA LEU A 158 5.32 -6.22 16.53
C LEU A 158 5.63 -5.76 17.95
N ASP A 159 6.20 -4.58 18.14
CA ASP A 159 6.72 -4.12 19.43
C ASP A 159 5.62 -4.02 20.49
N THR A 160 4.46 -3.44 20.14
CA THR A 160 3.31 -3.37 21.05
C THR A 160 2.80 -4.77 21.40
N LEU A 161 2.69 -5.67 20.40
CA LEU A 161 2.27 -7.05 20.61
C LEU A 161 3.26 -7.80 21.55
N LYS A 162 4.57 -7.71 21.30
CA LYS A 162 5.60 -8.30 22.15
C LYS A 162 5.52 -7.80 23.58
N ARG A 163 5.39 -6.49 23.77
CA ARG A 163 5.27 -5.85 25.08
C ARG A 163 4.05 -6.36 25.87
N ILE A 164 2.92 -6.59 25.18
CA ILE A 164 1.71 -7.10 25.82
C ILE A 164 1.86 -8.60 26.11
N CYS A 165 2.32 -9.40 25.13
CA CYS A 165 2.56 -10.83 25.32
C CYS A 165 3.54 -11.12 26.47
N ASP A 166 4.61 -10.33 26.64
CA ASP A 166 5.54 -10.49 27.77
C ASP A 166 4.87 -10.33 29.14
N ARG A 167 3.79 -9.56 29.21
CA ARG A 167 3.05 -9.31 30.47
C ARG A 167 1.88 -10.26 30.68
N VAL A 168 1.22 -10.69 29.60
CA VAL A 168 0.05 -11.57 29.66
C VAL A 168 0.46 -13.03 29.74
N ASP A 169 1.28 -13.46 28.78
CA ASP A 169 1.82 -14.82 28.73
C ASP A 169 3.10 -14.84 27.88
N LYS A 170 4.23 -15.10 28.53
CA LYS A 170 5.55 -15.15 27.87
C LYS A 170 5.69 -16.29 26.85
N SER A 171 4.88 -17.34 26.94
CA SER A 171 4.90 -18.44 25.96
C SER A 171 4.56 -17.97 24.56
N LEU A 172 3.70 -16.94 24.46
CA LEU A 172 3.28 -16.33 23.17
C LEU A 172 4.44 -15.65 22.44
N LEU A 173 5.47 -15.19 23.15
CA LEU A 173 6.67 -14.60 22.53
C LEU A 173 7.38 -15.58 21.61
N LYS A 174 7.29 -16.89 21.88
CA LYS A 174 7.88 -17.91 21.00
C LYS A 174 7.25 -17.88 19.61
N LYS A 175 5.93 -17.74 19.50
CA LYS A 175 5.24 -17.65 18.20
C LYS A 175 5.68 -16.43 17.38
N ILE A 176 5.92 -15.32 18.07
CA ILE A 176 6.43 -14.10 17.44
C ILE A 176 7.87 -14.32 16.98
N ALA A 177 8.71 -14.95 17.80
CA ALA A 177 10.09 -15.27 17.43
C ALA A 177 10.16 -16.25 16.25
N ASP A 178 9.37 -17.32 16.27
CA ASP A 178 9.27 -18.30 15.15
C ASP A 178 8.84 -17.59 13.85
N TYR A 179 7.91 -16.65 13.92
CA TYR A 179 7.52 -15.83 12.76
C TYR A 179 8.66 -14.94 12.26
N GLU A 180 9.39 -14.29 13.16
CA GLU A 180 10.52 -13.44 12.80
C GLU A 180 11.69 -14.25 12.22
N GLU A 181 11.95 -15.46 12.71
CA GLU A 181 12.91 -16.39 12.11
C GLU A 181 12.50 -16.81 10.70
N LEU A 182 11.24 -17.20 10.49
CA LEU A 182 10.71 -17.54 9.17
C LEU A 182 10.78 -16.37 8.19
N SER A 183 10.52 -15.17 8.66
CA SER A 183 10.65 -13.95 7.83
C SER A 183 12.10 -13.61 7.51
N THR A 184 13.05 -14.09 8.32
CA THR A 184 14.50 -13.95 8.10
C THR A 184 15.04 -15.04 7.17
N ASP A 185 14.54 -16.29 7.26
CA ASP A 185 14.98 -17.43 6.45
C ASP A 185 14.55 -17.36 4.99
N VAL A 186 13.41 -16.72 4.69
CA VAL A 186 12.99 -16.43 3.31
C VAL A 186 14.01 -15.52 2.59
N SER A 187 14.83 -14.79 3.35
CA SER A 187 15.95 -13.99 2.83
C SER A 187 17.21 -14.80 2.52
N GLN A 188 17.26 -16.12 2.84
CA GLN A 188 18.44 -16.99 2.72
C GLN A 188 18.32 -18.10 1.67
N LEU A 189 17.31 -18.11 0.79
CA LEU A 189 17.23 -19.07 -0.31
C LEU A 189 18.42 -18.88 -1.27
N PRO A 190 19.11 -19.95 -1.68
CA PRO A 190 20.29 -19.86 -2.53
C PRO A 190 19.91 -19.30 -3.91
N ILE A 191 20.46 -18.16 -4.24
CA ILE A 191 20.38 -17.57 -5.58
C ILE A 191 21.17 -18.50 -6.51
N ASP A 192 20.54 -18.93 -7.61
CA ASP A 192 21.12 -19.72 -8.67
C ASP A 192 22.52 -19.21 -9.08
N GLU A 193 23.47 -20.12 -9.19
CA GLU A 193 24.90 -19.85 -9.52
C GLU A 193 25.09 -19.09 -10.83
N GLY A 194 24.09 -19.12 -11.73
CA GLY A 194 24.01 -18.33 -12.96
C GLY A 194 23.90 -16.82 -12.72
N LEU A 195 23.20 -16.39 -11.65
CA LEU A 195 23.03 -14.98 -11.28
C LEU A 195 24.29 -14.42 -10.60
N ARG A 196 25.05 -15.26 -9.90
CA ARG A 196 26.35 -14.86 -9.27
C ARG A 196 27.40 -14.48 -10.29
N LYS A 197 27.41 -15.11 -11.48
CA LYS A 197 28.36 -14.82 -12.55
C LYS A 197 28.07 -13.51 -13.28
N MET A 198 26.82 -13.04 -13.27
CA MET A 198 26.45 -11.74 -13.86
C MET A 198 26.75 -10.53 -12.96
N LEU A 199 26.93 -10.75 -11.65
CA LEU A 199 27.17 -9.69 -10.66
C LEU A 199 28.66 -9.52 -10.31
N SER A 200 29.58 -10.29 -10.91
CA SER A 200 31.01 -10.33 -10.57
C SER A 200 31.93 -9.68 -11.61
N ILE A 201 31.45 -8.76 -12.44
CA ILE A 201 32.30 -8.03 -13.38
C ILE A 201 32.42 -6.58 -12.94
N SER A 202 33.36 -6.28 -12.07
CA SER A 202 34.19 -5.06 -12.10
C SER A 202 35.40 -5.24 -11.21
N ASP A 203 36.44 -5.84 -11.80
CA ASP A 203 37.81 -5.65 -11.34
C ASP A 203 38.30 -4.29 -11.82
N TYR A 204 38.67 -3.42 -10.91
CA TYR A 204 39.65 -2.35 -11.11
C TYR A 204 40.69 -2.40 -10.01
N PRO A 205 41.97 -2.17 -10.31
CA PRO A 205 43.08 -2.48 -9.44
C PRO A 205 43.25 -1.49 -8.28
N ARG A 206 43.66 -2.06 -7.14
CA ARG A 206 44.14 -1.30 -5.97
C ARG A 206 45.49 -0.68 -6.29
N GLU A 207 45.66 0.61 -6.05
CA GLU A 207 46.92 1.23 -5.72
C GLU A 207 46.91 1.71 -4.27
N GLN A 208 48.13 1.64 -3.68
CA GLN A 208 48.41 1.68 -2.25
C GLN A 208 48.56 3.09 -1.68
N ASP A 209 48.20 3.18 -0.40
CA ASP A 209 48.73 3.97 0.73
C ASP A 209 48.99 5.47 0.58
N SER A 210 48.23 6.27 1.30
CA SER A 210 48.76 7.31 2.22
C SER A 210 47.68 7.76 3.22
N GLU A 211 48.09 7.96 4.47
CA GLU A 211 47.29 8.22 5.70
C GLU A 211 46.61 9.59 5.75
N PRO A 212 45.75 9.88 6.76
CA PRO A 212 44.47 10.55 6.60
C PRO A 212 44.48 12.05 6.96
N GLN A 213 43.69 12.84 6.29
CA GLN A 213 43.24 14.13 6.80
C GLN A 213 41.71 14.09 7.09
N GLU A 214 41.39 14.28 8.35
CA GLU A 214 40.05 14.44 8.88
C GLU A 214 39.44 15.78 8.39
N GLN A 215 38.72 15.78 7.28
CA GLN A 215 37.84 16.91 6.94
C GLN A 215 36.71 16.60 5.93
N ASP A 216 36.54 15.32 5.44
CA ASP A 216 35.55 15.02 4.40
C ASP A 216 34.37 14.13 4.82
N ASN A 217 34.18 13.83 6.11
CA ASN A 217 33.11 12.92 6.56
C ASN A 217 31.70 13.54 6.60
N GLU A 218 31.56 14.85 6.68
CA GLU A 218 30.23 15.50 6.68
C GLU A 218 29.61 15.56 5.26
N SER A 219 30.44 15.69 4.22
CA SER A 219 29.98 15.84 2.83
C SER A 219 29.51 14.50 2.24
N GLN A 220 30.08 13.38 2.65
CA GLN A 220 29.69 12.04 2.17
C GLN A 220 28.44 11.51 2.88
N GLN A 221 28.23 11.78 4.16
CA GLN A 221 26.99 11.43 4.87
C GLN A 221 25.76 12.20 4.37
N THR A 222 25.92 13.44 3.92
CA THR A 222 24.82 14.22 3.32
C THR A 222 24.40 13.70 1.95
N LEU A 223 25.31 13.13 1.15
CA LEU A 223 25.02 12.54 -0.17
C LEU A 223 24.25 11.21 -0.07
N ASP A 224 24.39 10.45 1.02
CA ASP A 224 23.70 9.18 1.21
C ASP A 224 22.20 9.36 1.59
N ASN A 225 21.79 10.54 2.06
CA ASN A 225 20.42 10.83 2.51
C ASN A 225 19.51 11.47 1.44
N VAL A 226 20.01 11.67 0.20
CA VAL A 226 19.24 12.24 -0.93
C VAL A 226 19.21 11.25 -2.09
N TYR A 227 18.05 11.13 -2.76
CA TYR A 227 18.00 10.33 -4.00
C TYR A 227 18.83 10.98 -5.09
N ARG A 228 19.56 10.16 -5.83
CA ARG A 228 20.22 10.62 -7.06
C ARG A 228 19.17 11.17 -8.02
N MET A 229 19.43 12.32 -8.62
CA MET A 229 18.50 12.99 -9.55
C MET A 229 19.28 13.79 -10.61
N LYS A 230 20.26 13.13 -11.26
CA LYS A 230 21.24 13.73 -12.19
C LYS A 230 21.07 13.30 -13.64
N SER A 231 20.33 12.21 -13.91
CA SER A 231 20.12 11.70 -15.27
C SER A 231 19.28 12.67 -16.11
N LYS A 232 19.56 12.73 -17.42
CA LYS A 232 18.78 13.51 -18.39
C LYS A 232 18.45 12.61 -19.60
N PRO A 233 17.16 12.19 -19.76
CA PRO A 233 16.02 12.46 -18.88
C PRO A 233 16.12 11.72 -17.53
N ARG A 234 15.58 12.34 -16.47
CA ARG A 234 15.57 11.77 -15.10
C ARG A 234 14.74 10.51 -15.00
N GLY A 235 13.77 10.38 -15.87
CA GLY A 235 12.85 9.26 -15.93
C GLY A 235 11.66 9.56 -16.82
N TYR A 236 10.72 8.62 -16.85
CA TYR A 236 9.44 8.82 -17.51
C TYR A 236 8.48 9.54 -16.58
N CYS A 237 7.70 10.49 -17.15
CA CYS A 237 6.50 11.05 -16.52
C CYS A 237 5.31 10.70 -17.40
N VAL A 238 4.50 9.75 -16.96
CA VAL A 238 3.30 9.28 -17.66
C VAL A 238 2.10 10.08 -17.16
N ILE A 239 1.41 10.77 -18.06
CA ILE A 239 0.19 11.53 -17.75
C ILE A 239 -0.97 10.80 -18.41
N ILE A 240 -1.94 10.34 -17.61
CA ILE A 240 -3.20 9.74 -18.05
C ILE A 240 -4.31 10.75 -17.76
N ASN A 241 -4.93 11.30 -18.79
CA ASN A 241 -5.91 12.38 -18.71
C ASN A 241 -7.25 11.93 -19.30
N ASN A 242 -8.19 11.53 -18.47
CA ASN A 242 -9.53 11.15 -18.87
C ASN A 242 -10.47 12.36 -18.79
N TYR A 243 -10.95 12.79 -19.94
CA TYR A 243 -11.90 13.88 -20.14
C TYR A 243 -13.31 13.38 -20.42
N ASP A 244 -13.45 12.51 -21.45
CA ASP A 244 -14.73 12.02 -21.99
C ASP A 244 -15.18 10.76 -21.25
N PHE A 245 -16.38 10.80 -20.69
CA PHE A 245 -17.06 9.71 -20.01
C PHE A 245 -18.39 9.33 -20.67
N SER A 246 -18.55 9.63 -21.97
CA SER A 246 -19.76 9.28 -22.73
C SER A 246 -20.01 7.77 -22.74
N VAL A 247 -18.97 6.98 -22.97
CA VAL A 247 -19.03 5.50 -22.96
C VAL A 247 -19.44 4.98 -21.58
N ALA A 248 -18.92 5.57 -20.50
CA ALA A 248 -19.30 5.21 -19.12
C ALA A 248 -20.80 5.49 -18.87
N ARG A 249 -21.32 6.64 -19.33
CA ARG A 249 -22.75 7.01 -19.20
C ARG A 249 -23.67 6.06 -19.93
N GLU A 250 -23.26 5.58 -21.11
CA GLU A 250 -24.05 4.68 -21.95
C GLU A 250 -24.06 3.24 -21.39
N ASN A 251 -22.92 2.76 -20.92
CA ASN A 251 -22.73 1.35 -20.60
C ASN A 251 -22.88 1.00 -19.13
N VAL A 252 -22.73 1.98 -18.22
CA VAL A 252 -22.77 1.74 -16.77
C VAL A 252 -23.96 2.49 -16.14
N PRO A 253 -25.09 1.83 -15.83
CA PRO A 253 -26.31 2.50 -15.35
C PRO A 253 -26.11 3.39 -14.11
N LYS A 254 -25.20 3.02 -13.22
CA LYS A 254 -24.86 3.83 -12.02
C LYS A 254 -24.17 5.16 -12.37
N LEU A 255 -23.57 5.27 -13.54
CA LEU A 255 -22.78 6.40 -13.99
C LEU A 255 -23.48 7.27 -15.05
N CYS A 256 -24.78 7.04 -15.29
CA CYS A 256 -25.56 7.76 -16.32
C CYS A 256 -25.54 9.30 -16.18
N ASN A 257 -25.28 9.81 -14.97
CA ASN A 257 -25.15 11.25 -14.68
C ASN A 257 -23.69 11.73 -14.56
N MET A 258 -22.68 10.87 -14.80
CA MET A 258 -21.29 11.25 -14.75
C MET A 258 -20.98 12.29 -15.81
N LYS A 259 -20.33 13.38 -15.43
CA LYS A 259 -20.01 14.49 -16.32
C LYS A 259 -18.62 14.34 -16.92
N ASP A 260 -18.44 14.90 -18.12
CA ASP A 260 -17.10 15.06 -18.67
C ASP A 260 -16.26 15.98 -17.79
N ARG A 261 -14.95 15.78 -17.77
CA ARG A 261 -14.05 16.49 -16.86
C ARG A 261 -13.50 17.77 -17.49
N SER A 262 -14.39 18.77 -17.78
CA SER A 262 -13.99 20.07 -18.30
C SER A 262 -12.92 20.73 -17.43
N GLY A 263 -11.85 21.26 -18.06
CA GLY A 263 -10.70 21.87 -17.37
C GLY A 263 -9.57 20.89 -17.05
N THR A 264 -9.73 19.57 -17.26
CA THR A 264 -8.66 18.58 -16.99
C THR A 264 -7.47 18.75 -17.94
N ASP A 265 -7.68 19.27 -19.13
CA ASP A 265 -6.59 19.54 -20.09
C ASP A 265 -5.65 20.65 -19.62
N LEU A 266 -6.16 21.63 -18.85
CA LEU A 266 -5.31 22.63 -18.19
C LEU A 266 -4.36 22.01 -17.18
N ASP A 267 -4.82 20.99 -16.46
CA ASP A 267 -3.99 20.25 -15.53
C ASP A 267 -2.94 19.40 -16.26
N ALA A 268 -3.34 18.69 -17.32
CA ALA A 268 -2.42 17.89 -18.13
C ALA A 268 -1.33 18.77 -18.77
N ASP A 269 -1.66 19.95 -19.28
CA ASP A 269 -0.71 20.90 -19.83
C ASP A 269 0.24 21.48 -18.77
N ALA A 270 -0.28 21.81 -17.59
CA ALA A 270 0.54 22.27 -16.45
C ALA A 270 1.53 21.21 -16.02
N LEU A 271 1.10 19.94 -15.87
CA LEU A 271 1.97 18.81 -15.53
C LEU A 271 3.02 18.58 -16.62
N ARG A 272 2.61 18.56 -17.90
CA ARG A 272 3.52 18.37 -19.03
C ARG A 272 4.63 19.42 -19.01
N LYS A 273 4.28 20.69 -18.85
CA LYS A 273 5.24 21.79 -18.79
C LYS A 273 6.18 21.63 -17.59
N THR A 274 5.63 21.42 -16.38
CA THR A 274 6.39 21.33 -15.14
C THR A 274 7.41 20.18 -15.19
N PHE A 275 6.97 18.96 -15.57
CA PHE A 275 7.88 17.81 -15.58
C PHE A 275 8.86 17.81 -16.75
N SER A 276 8.54 18.46 -17.87
CA SER A 276 9.53 18.71 -18.93
C SER A 276 10.62 19.69 -18.45
N GLU A 277 10.26 20.76 -17.77
CA GLU A 277 11.21 21.70 -17.14
C GLU A 277 12.09 21.00 -16.07
N LEU A 278 11.55 19.99 -15.39
CA LEU A 278 12.28 19.14 -14.44
C LEU A 278 13.04 17.98 -15.12
N HIS A 279 13.24 18.01 -16.43
CA HIS A 279 14.02 17.05 -17.24
C HIS A 279 13.46 15.62 -17.27
N PHE A 280 12.14 15.43 -17.17
CA PHE A 280 11.49 14.15 -17.41
C PHE A 280 11.12 13.99 -18.89
N GLU A 281 11.13 12.75 -19.37
CA GLU A 281 10.48 12.37 -20.64
C GLU A 281 8.99 12.22 -20.38
N VAL A 282 8.22 13.24 -20.84
CA VAL A 282 6.79 13.31 -20.55
C VAL A 282 5.99 12.68 -21.68
N VAL A 283 5.14 11.71 -21.36
CA VAL A 283 4.20 11.06 -22.29
C VAL A 283 2.78 11.26 -21.79
N HIS A 284 1.88 11.65 -22.70
CA HIS A 284 0.48 11.98 -22.39
C HIS A 284 -0.46 11.04 -23.14
N TYR A 285 -1.32 10.39 -22.39
CA TYR A 285 -2.42 9.54 -22.87
C TYR A 285 -3.76 10.19 -22.53
N ARG A 286 -4.72 10.11 -23.45
CA ARG A 286 -6.02 10.73 -23.28
C ARG A 286 -7.15 9.72 -23.42
N ASP A 287 -8.18 9.88 -22.57
CA ASP A 287 -9.44 9.13 -22.59
C ASP A 287 -9.26 7.60 -22.63
N CYS A 288 -8.36 7.11 -21.77
CA CYS A 288 -8.04 5.70 -21.67
C CYS A 288 -9.09 4.92 -20.85
N THR A 289 -9.50 3.77 -21.37
CA THR A 289 -10.28 2.77 -20.63
C THR A 289 -9.50 2.20 -19.46
N ALA A 290 -10.16 1.53 -18.54
CA ALA A 290 -9.51 0.87 -17.41
C ALA A 290 -8.45 -0.15 -17.86
N GLN A 291 -8.75 -0.93 -18.89
CA GLN A 291 -7.81 -1.90 -19.45
C GLN A 291 -6.59 -1.21 -20.07
N GLU A 292 -6.79 -0.16 -20.89
CA GLU A 292 -5.68 0.58 -21.50
C GLU A 292 -4.76 1.23 -20.46
N ILE A 293 -5.31 1.76 -19.36
CA ILE A 293 -4.50 2.28 -18.24
C ILE A 293 -3.58 1.19 -17.68
N CYS A 294 -4.13 -0.01 -17.42
CA CYS A 294 -3.35 -1.13 -16.92
C CYS A 294 -2.27 -1.58 -17.91
N GLU A 295 -2.59 -1.63 -19.21
CA GLU A 295 -1.65 -2.01 -20.28
C GLU A 295 -0.50 -0.99 -20.40
N ILE A 296 -0.82 0.31 -20.41
CA ILE A 296 0.17 1.39 -20.41
C ILE A 296 1.15 1.22 -19.25
N LEU A 297 0.65 1.05 -18.02
CA LEU A 297 1.54 0.92 -16.87
C LEU A 297 2.35 -0.38 -16.89
N LYS A 298 1.81 -1.49 -17.38
CA LYS A 298 2.56 -2.74 -17.62
C LYS A 298 3.67 -2.55 -18.64
N ASP A 299 3.43 -1.75 -19.67
CA ASP A 299 4.46 -1.45 -20.67
C ASP A 299 5.60 -0.61 -20.06
N TYR A 300 5.30 0.38 -19.21
CA TYR A 300 6.33 1.12 -18.49
C TYR A 300 7.04 0.27 -17.44
N GLN A 301 6.36 -0.67 -16.79
CA GLN A 301 6.98 -1.66 -15.88
C GLN A 301 8.05 -2.50 -16.60
N ARG A 302 7.80 -2.88 -17.87
CA ARG A 302 8.72 -3.72 -18.67
C ARG A 302 9.89 -2.94 -19.28
N LYS A 303 9.80 -1.61 -19.33
CA LYS A 303 10.91 -0.77 -19.81
C LYS A 303 12.13 -0.88 -18.91
N ASP A 304 13.29 -0.71 -19.52
CA ASP A 304 14.54 -0.56 -18.76
C ASP A 304 14.64 0.86 -18.19
N HIS A 305 14.80 0.94 -16.87
CA HIS A 305 14.98 2.19 -16.14
C HIS A 305 16.39 2.31 -15.52
N HIS A 306 17.37 1.48 -15.91
CA HIS A 306 18.69 1.50 -15.29
C HIS A 306 19.39 2.85 -15.42
N ASP A 307 19.23 3.52 -16.58
CA ASP A 307 19.75 4.85 -16.87
C ASP A 307 18.90 6.01 -16.33
N LYS A 308 17.77 5.72 -15.67
CA LYS A 308 16.84 6.68 -15.10
C LYS A 308 16.99 6.75 -13.57
N ASP A 309 16.65 7.88 -12.99
CA ASP A 309 16.73 8.12 -11.54
C ASP A 309 15.36 8.02 -10.85
N CYS A 310 14.25 8.14 -11.60
CA CYS A 310 12.90 8.22 -11.05
C CYS A 310 11.84 7.75 -12.06
N PHE A 311 10.66 7.39 -11.57
CA PHE A 311 9.44 7.20 -12.36
C PHE A 311 8.30 8.02 -11.79
N ILE A 312 7.53 8.69 -12.66
CA ILE A 312 6.36 9.50 -12.27
C ILE A 312 5.15 9.06 -13.08
N CYS A 313 4.00 8.93 -12.43
CA CYS A 313 2.69 8.72 -13.06
C CYS A 313 1.68 9.72 -12.49
N CYS A 314 1.04 10.49 -13.36
CA CYS A 314 -0.03 11.41 -13.02
C CYS A 314 -1.33 10.90 -13.62
N ILE A 315 -2.39 10.70 -12.82
CA ILE A 315 -3.69 10.22 -13.28
C ILE A 315 -4.75 11.25 -12.95
N LEU A 316 -5.41 11.74 -13.99
CA LEU A 316 -6.48 12.71 -13.94
C LEU A 316 -7.76 12.02 -14.40
N SER A 317 -8.63 11.63 -13.46
CA SER A 317 -9.86 10.90 -13.79
C SER A 317 -10.97 11.16 -12.77
N HIS A 318 -12.12 10.56 -12.97
CA HIS A 318 -13.08 10.30 -11.89
C HIS A 318 -12.57 9.15 -11.02
N GLY A 319 -13.12 9.03 -9.81
CA GLY A 319 -12.78 7.95 -8.91
C GLY A 319 -13.70 7.89 -7.70
N ASP A 320 -13.56 6.83 -6.95
CA ASP A 320 -14.20 6.58 -5.68
C ASP A 320 -13.13 6.04 -4.70
N LYS A 321 -13.52 5.71 -3.49
CA LYS A 321 -12.63 5.30 -2.41
C LYS A 321 -11.63 4.20 -2.83
N GLY A 322 -10.36 4.58 -2.94
CA GLY A 322 -9.26 3.69 -3.32
C GLY A 322 -9.24 3.28 -4.79
N THR A 323 -10.14 3.83 -5.64
CA THR A 323 -10.23 3.51 -7.07
C THR A 323 -10.17 4.76 -7.94
N ILE A 324 -9.82 4.56 -9.20
CA ILE A 324 -10.04 5.49 -10.30
C ILE A 324 -10.94 4.84 -11.35
N TYR A 325 -11.59 5.63 -12.18
CA TYR A 325 -12.37 5.15 -13.32
C TYR A 325 -11.58 5.27 -14.62
N GLY A 326 -11.63 4.23 -15.47
CA GLY A 326 -11.36 4.38 -16.89
C GLY A 326 -12.40 5.27 -17.56
N SER A 327 -12.14 5.75 -18.77
CA SER A 327 -13.12 6.50 -19.59
C SER A 327 -14.40 5.69 -19.89
N ASP A 328 -14.29 4.35 -19.82
CA ASP A 328 -15.36 3.37 -19.93
C ASP A 328 -16.18 3.17 -18.64
N GLY A 329 -15.80 3.85 -17.54
CA GLY A 329 -16.46 3.74 -16.24
C GLY A 329 -16.12 2.49 -15.44
N GLN A 330 -15.17 1.68 -15.89
CA GLN A 330 -14.67 0.55 -15.11
C GLN A 330 -13.72 1.04 -14.02
N GLU A 331 -13.80 0.42 -12.83
CA GLU A 331 -12.97 0.77 -11.69
C GLU A 331 -11.62 0.06 -11.72
N ILE A 332 -10.57 0.78 -11.33
CA ILE A 332 -9.23 0.22 -11.11
C ILE A 332 -8.78 0.60 -9.70
N LEU A 333 -8.28 -0.35 -8.93
CA LEU A 333 -7.69 -0.08 -7.63
C LEU A 333 -6.37 0.70 -7.81
N ILE A 334 -6.21 1.80 -7.08
CA ILE A 334 -4.96 2.59 -7.08
C ILE A 334 -3.79 1.70 -6.63
N TYR A 335 -4.01 0.81 -5.67
CA TYR A 335 -3.01 -0.17 -5.23
C TYR A 335 -2.57 -1.10 -6.38
N GLU A 336 -3.48 -1.55 -7.24
CA GLU A 336 -3.12 -2.37 -8.41
C GLU A 336 -2.15 -1.61 -9.33
N LEU A 337 -2.43 -0.33 -9.62
CA LEU A 337 -1.59 0.49 -10.49
C LEU A 337 -0.17 0.70 -9.91
N THR A 338 -0.07 0.99 -8.62
CA THR A 338 1.23 1.14 -7.95
C THR A 338 1.99 -0.19 -7.86
N SER A 339 1.27 -1.30 -7.70
CA SER A 339 1.85 -2.64 -7.55
C SER A 339 2.68 -3.10 -8.75
N TYR A 340 2.48 -2.53 -9.95
CA TYR A 340 3.32 -2.85 -11.12
C TYR A 340 4.77 -2.42 -10.94
N PHE A 341 5.06 -1.45 -10.07
CA PHE A 341 6.39 -0.86 -9.88
C PHE A 341 7.06 -1.25 -8.55
N THR A 342 6.56 -2.29 -7.87
CA THR A 342 7.23 -2.85 -6.70
C THR A 342 8.61 -3.40 -7.07
N GLY A 343 9.49 -3.53 -6.08
CA GLY A 343 10.87 -3.97 -6.31
C GLY A 343 10.96 -5.31 -7.02
N LEU A 344 10.09 -6.26 -6.69
CA LEU A 344 10.03 -7.59 -7.33
C LEU A 344 9.51 -7.54 -8.77
N LYS A 345 8.61 -6.61 -9.09
CA LYS A 345 8.00 -6.52 -10.43
C LYS A 345 8.76 -5.60 -11.38
N CYS A 346 9.50 -4.61 -10.87
CA CYS A 346 10.27 -3.67 -11.68
C CYS A 346 11.68 -3.46 -11.11
N LEU A 347 12.56 -4.43 -11.33
CA LEU A 347 13.91 -4.47 -10.76
C LEU A 347 14.75 -3.24 -11.12
N SER A 348 14.59 -2.66 -12.30
CA SER A 348 15.35 -1.48 -12.76
C SER A 348 14.98 -0.18 -12.01
N LEU A 349 13.88 -0.18 -11.23
CA LEU A 349 13.47 0.92 -10.34
C LEU A 349 13.73 0.65 -8.85
N VAL A 350 14.38 -0.45 -8.49
CA VAL A 350 14.76 -0.72 -7.09
C VAL A 350 15.69 0.38 -6.57
N GLY A 351 15.37 0.95 -5.41
CA GLY A 351 16.12 2.04 -4.81
C GLY A 351 15.90 3.42 -5.43
N LYS A 352 15.00 3.53 -6.41
CA LYS A 352 14.65 4.79 -7.10
C LYS A 352 13.23 5.21 -6.74
N PRO A 353 12.94 6.52 -6.64
CA PRO A 353 11.60 7.02 -6.34
C PRO A 353 10.58 6.64 -7.42
N LYS A 354 9.41 6.19 -6.98
CA LYS A 354 8.22 5.90 -7.79
C LYS A 354 7.08 6.77 -7.29
N ILE A 355 6.67 7.73 -8.10
CA ILE A 355 5.78 8.82 -7.69
C ILE A 355 4.47 8.72 -8.45
N PHE A 356 3.36 8.74 -7.73
CA PHE A 356 2.01 8.75 -8.31
C PHE A 356 1.27 9.98 -7.79
N PHE A 357 0.79 10.83 -8.70
CA PHE A 357 -0.11 11.94 -8.39
C PHE A 357 -1.49 11.63 -8.94
N ILE A 358 -2.47 11.48 -8.05
CA ILE A 358 -3.83 11.06 -8.40
C ILE A 358 -4.81 12.21 -8.15
N GLN A 359 -5.35 12.76 -9.23
CA GLN A 359 -6.44 13.73 -9.20
C GLN A 359 -7.73 12.99 -9.52
N ALA A 360 -8.41 12.53 -8.46
CA ALA A 360 -9.72 11.90 -8.52
C ALA A 360 -10.46 12.13 -7.19
N CYS A 361 -11.80 12.08 -7.22
CA CYS A 361 -12.57 12.02 -5.98
C CYS A 361 -12.30 10.69 -5.28
N GLN A 362 -12.41 10.69 -3.94
CA GLN A 362 -12.26 9.49 -3.12
C GLN A 362 -13.54 9.21 -2.34
N GLY A 363 -14.70 9.58 -2.88
CA GLY A 363 -16.05 9.46 -2.32
C GLY A 363 -16.85 10.74 -2.53
N ASP A 364 -18.07 10.78 -2.00
CA ASP A 364 -19.06 11.83 -2.26
C ASP A 364 -19.18 12.86 -1.12
N ASN A 365 -18.41 12.73 -0.04
CA ASN A 365 -18.53 13.61 1.12
C ASN A 365 -17.82 14.94 0.90
N TYR A 366 -18.51 16.04 1.24
CA TYR A 366 -17.89 17.36 1.34
C TYR A 366 -17.13 17.48 2.66
N GLN A 367 -15.86 17.83 2.59
CA GLN A 367 -15.07 18.12 3.79
C GLN A 367 -15.52 19.45 4.38
N ARG A 368 -15.89 19.47 5.66
CA ARG A 368 -16.32 20.68 6.37
C ARG A 368 -15.12 21.37 7.03
N GLY A 369 -15.07 22.70 6.96
CA GLY A 369 -14.13 23.50 7.74
C GLY A 369 -14.51 23.48 9.23
N ILE A 370 -13.51 23.32 10.11
CA ILE A 370 -13.66 23.48 11.57
C ILE A 370 -12.93 24.77 11.95
N ALA A 371 -13.54 25.61 12.79
CA ALA A 371 -12.88 26.79 13.34
C ALA A 371 -11.78 26.33 14.30
N VAL A 372 -10.55 26.80 14.07
CA VAL A 372 -9.37 26.47 14.90
C VAL A 372 -9.08 27.66 15.80
N GLU A 373 -9.13 27.45 17.12
CA GLU A 373 -8.46 28.30 18.08
C GLU A 373 -7.03 27.81 18.23
N THR A 374 -6.08 28.75 18.10
CA THR A 374 -4.64 28.46 18.13
C THR A 374 -4.15 28.41 19.57
N ASP A 375 -3.52 27.31 19.97
CA ASP A 375 -2.53 27.29 21.03
C ASP A 375 -1.41 26.30 20.80
N SER A 376 -0.26 26.72 21.17
CA SER A 376 1.15 26.49 21.05
C SER A 376 1.72 25.10 21.43
N ASP A 377 2.79 24.74 20.69
CA ASP A 377 4.08 24.10 21.03
C ASP A 377 4.12 22.80 21.83
N GLU A 378 4.65 21.76 21.19
CA GLU A 378 5.51 20.78 21.88
C GLU A 378 6.60 20.20 20.94
N LYS A 379 7.81 20.04 21.56
CA LYS A 379 9.06 19.58 20.93
C LYS A 379 9.18 18.07 20.98
N GLU A 380 9.61 17.46 19.89
CA GLU A 380 10.03 16.04 19.88
C GLU A 380 11.55 15.87 19.96
N THR A 381 11.94 14.84 20.72
CA THR A 381 13.34 14.45 20.98
C THR A 381 13.69 13.18 20.21
N TYR A 382 14.82 13.21 19.49
CA TYR A 382 15.32 12.05 18.72
C TYR A 382 16.25 11.16 19.54
N LEU A 383 16.11 9.85 19.36
CA LEU A 383 17.08 8.84 19.82
C LEU A 383 17.69 8.13 18.58
N GLY A 384 19.01 8.13 18.53
CA GLY A 384 19.79 7.49 17.48
C GLY A 384 20.07 6.00 17.76
N MET A 385 20.24 5.21 16.70
CA MET A 385 20.75 3.84 16.78
C MET A 385 21.90 3.60 15.82
N ASP A 386 22.87 2.83 16.32
CA ASP A 386 24.16 2.52 15.70
C ASP A 386 24.05 1.55 14.51
N SER A 387 24.98 1.71 13.58
CA SER A 387 25.08 0.94 12.35
C SER A 387 26.09 -0.18 12.44
N SER A 388 25.69 -1.38 12.05
CA SER A 388 26.61 -2.43 11.59
C SER A 388 26.39 -2.72 10.12
N SER A 389 27.49 -2.88 9.38
CA SER A 389 27.49 -3.03 7.92
C SER A 389 26.94 -4.39 7.49
N GLN A 390 25.68 -4.41 7.01
CA GLN A 390 25.07 -5.55 6.34
C GLN A 390 24.65 -5.16 4.92
N LYS A 391 24.67 -6.11 3.99
CA LYS A 391 24.15 -5.94 2.62
C LYS A 391 22.72 -5.42 2.71
N LYS A 392 22.49 -4.20 2.21
CA LYS A 392 21.19 -3.52 2.25
C LYS A 392 20.20 -4.21 1.33
N TYR A 393 19.27 -4.98 1.87
CA TYR A 393 18.03 -5.36 1.18
C TYR A 393 17.05 -4.20 1.26
N ILE A 394 16.34 -3.94 0.14
CA ILE A 394 15.34 -2.87 0.04
C ILE A 394 13.96 -3.54 0.07
N PRO A 395 13.01 -3.10 0.93
CA PRO A 395 11.63 -3.59 0.92
C PRO A 395 10.97 -3.44 -0.46
N ASP A 396 10.10 -4.40 -0.84
CA ASP A 396 9.45 -4.45 -2.15
C ASP A 396 8.65 -3.18 -2.46
N GLU A 397 7.94 -2.62 -1.47
CA GLU A 397 7.17 -1.37 -1.58
C GLU A 397 7.94 -0.13 -1.12
N ALA A 398 9.29 -0.18 -1.06
CA ALA A 398 10.09 0.98 -0.71
C ALA A 398 10.16 2.01 -1.84
N ASP A 399 10.41 3.26 -1.44
CA ASP A 399 10.68 4.39 -2.33
C ASP A 399 9.46 4.84 -3.15
N PHE A 400 8.23 4.63 -2.62
CA PHE A 400 6.99 5.15 -3.20
C PHE A 400 6.59 6.49 -2.59
N LEU A 401 5.95 7.32 -3.42
CA LEU A 401 5.17 8.49 -3.02
C LEU A 401 3.84 8.48 -3.76
N LEU A 402 2.74 8.47 -3.03
CA LEU A 402 1.38 8.59 -3.54
C LEU A 402 0.79 9.92 -3.07
N GLY A 403 0.66 10.89 -3.97
CA GLY A 403 0.03 12.18 -3.73
C GLY A 403 -1.43 12.16 -4.17
N MET A 404 -2.35 12.04 -3.21
CA MET A 404 -3.79 12.06 -3.46
C MET A 404 -4.33 13.50 -3.42
N ALA A 405 -5.20 13.84 -4.36
CA ALA A 405 -5.85 15.15 -4.39
C ALA A 405 -6.73 15.43 -3.17
N THR A 406 -7.22 14.40 -2.52
CA THR A 406 -8.09 14.51 -1.35
C THR A 406 -7.93 13.29 -0.44
N VAL A 407 -8.29 13.48 0.83
CA VAL A 407 -8.41 12.38 1.81
C VAL A 407 -9.55 11.43 1.43
N ASN A 408 -9.51 10.21 1.99
CA ASN A 408 -10.53 9.20 1.75
C ASN A 408 -11.95 9.69 2.05
N ASN A 409 -12.91 9.22 1.26
CA ASN A 409 -14.34 9.52 1.33
C ASN A 409 -14.72 10.96 0.94
N CYS A 410 -13.80 11.78 0.42
CA CYS A 410 -14.05 13.18 0.11
C CYS A 410 -13.93 13.49 -1.40
N VAL A 411 -14.63 14.55 -1.81
CA VAL A 411 -14.56 15.10 -3.16
C VAL A 411 -13.28 15.91 -3.37
N SER A 412 -12.87 16.03 -4.63
CA SER A 412 -11.83 16.96 -5.08
C SER A 412 -12.43 17.98 -6.04
N TYR A 413 -11.95 19.23 -6.00
CA TYR A 413 -12.52 20.34 -6.75
C TYR A 413 -11.77 20.60 -8.05
N ARG A 414 -12.55 20.92 -9.10
CA ARG A 414 -12.07 21.32 -10.43
C ARG A 414 -12.84 22.52 -10.92
N ASN A 415 -12.12 23.56 -11.36
CA ASN A 415 -12.65 24.69 -12.07
C ASN A 415 -12.49 24.45 -13.60
N PRO A 416 -13.56 24.52 -14.41
CA PRO A 416 -13.47 24.30 -15.85
C PRO A 416 -12.50 25.27 -16.58
N THR A 417 -12.23 26.45 -16.03
CA THR A 417 -11.40 27.51 -16.64
C THR A 417 -10.02 27.65 -16.01
N GLU A 418 -9.77 27.02 -14.85
CA GLU A 418 -8.52 27.19 -14.08
C GLU A 418 -7.84 25.86 -13.76
N GLY A 419 -8.53 24.74 -14.01
CA GLY A 419 -8.07 23.40 -13.64
C GLY A 419 -8.44 23.00 -12.20
N THR A 420 -7.77 21.97 -11.66
CA THR A 420 -8.02 21.46 -10.30
C THR A 420 -7.20 22.20 -9.28
N TRP A 421 -7.74 22.35 -8.09
CA TRP A 421 -7.00 22.99 -6.98
C TRP A 421 -5.68 22.30 -6.68
N TYR A 422 -5.70 20.98 -6.68
CA TYR A 422 -4.53 20.18 -6.33
C TYR A 422 -3.42 20.26 -7.40
N ILE A 423 -3.72 19.94 -8.65
CA ILE A 423 -2.69 19.88 -9.71
C ILE A 423 -2.12 21.26 -10.00
N GLN A 424 -2.95 22.32 -10.02
CA GLN A 424 -2.47 23.66 -10.24
C GLN A 424 -1.54 24.12 -9.09
N SER A 425 -1.93 23.88 -7.83
CA SER A 425 -1.06 24.17 -6.67
C SER A 425 0.23 23.32 -6.71
N LEU A 426 0.14 22.02 -7.05
CA LEU A 426 1.31 21.15 -7.16
C LEU A 426 2.31 21.68 -8.20
N CYS A 427 1.85 22.00 -9.41
CA CYS A 427 2.70 22.50 -10.49
C CYS A 427 3.33 23.85 -10.12
N GLN A 428 2.55 24.74 -9.50
CA GLN A 428 3.06 26.03 -9.05
C GLN A 428 4.14 25.88 -7.98
N ARG A 429 3.89 25.08 -6.94
CA ARG A 429 4.86 24.86 -5.85
C ARG A 429 6.13 24.16 -6.35
N LEU A 430 6.01 23.14 -7.21
CA LEU A 430 7.20 22.52 -7.83
C LEU A 430 8.05 23.55 -8.57
N LYS A 431 7.44 24.40 -9.39
CA LYS A 431 8.13 25.46 -10.14
C LYS A 431 8.82 26.50 -9.25
N GLU A 432 8.22 26.85 -8.12
CA GLU A 432 8.76 27.87 -7.20
C GLU A 432 9.83 27.31 -6.25
N ARG A 433 9.72 26.03 -5.86
CA ARG A 433 10.50 25.45 -4.78
C ARG A 433 11.62 24.53 -5.22
N CYS A 434 11.48 23.82 -6.36
CA CYS A 434 12.57 23.01 -6.88
C CYS A 434 13.86 23.82 -7.14
N PRO A 435 13.79 25.09 -7.68
CA PRO A 435 14.98 25.91 -7.83
C PRO A 435 15.67 26.30 -6.52
N ARG A 436 14.97 26.20 -5.40
CA ARG A 436 15.50 26.50 -4.05
C ARG A 436 16.11 25.28 -3.38
N GLY A 437 15.98 24.10 -4.00
CA GLY A 437 16.48 22.84 -3.44
C GLY A 437 15.56 22.21 -2.38
N ASP A 438 14.29 22.66 -2.27
CA ASP A 438 13.34 22.07 -1.34
C ASP A 438 13.02 20.64 -1.73
N ASP A 439 12.87 19.75 -0.74
CA ASP A 439 12.48 18.36 -0.98
C ASP A 439 10.97 18.23 -1.23
N ILE A 440 10.58 17.14 -1.89
CA ILE A 440 9.20 16.95 -2.34
C ILE A 440 8.18 16.97 -1.19
N LEU A 441 8.51 16.46 0.00
CA LEU A 441 7.57 16.43 1.14
C LEU A 441 7.33 17.84 1.71
N THR A 442 8.36 18.66 1.76
CA THR A 442 8.25 20.09 2.07
C THR A 442 7.33 20.79 1.06
N ILE A 443 7.53 20.52 -0.24
CA ILE A 443 6.69 21.08 -1.31
C ILE A 443 5.23 20.64 -1.16
N LEU A 444 4.99 19.35 -0.90
CA LEU A 444 3.63 18.81 -0.73
C LEU A 444 2.94 19.34 0.53
N THR A 445 3.69 19.65 1.57
CA THR A 445 3.15 20.33 2.77
C THR A 445 2.61 21.73 2.43
N GLU A 446 3.32 22.48 1.59
CA GLU A 446 2.82 23.78 1.10
C GLU A 446 1.62 23.64 0.16
N VAL A 447 1.60 22.60 -0.69
CA VAL A 447 0.42 22.28 -1.51
C VAL A 447 -0.79 21.99 -0.61
N ASN A 448 -0.62 21.23 0.48
CA ASN A 448 -1.66 20.96 1.45
C ASN A 448 -2.20 22.26 2.08
N PHE A 449 -1.30 23.14 2.51
CA PHE A 449 -1.67 24.45 3.07
C PHE A 449 -2.45 25.30 2.06
N GLU A 450 -1.95 25.43 0.83
CA GLU A 450 -2.61 26.22 -0.21
C GLU A 450 -3.99 25.67 -0.59
N VAL A 451 -4.11 24.35 -0.82
CA VAL A 451 -5.38 23.74 -1.20
C VAL A 451 -6.39 23.80 -0.05
N SER A 452 -5.96 23.56 1.19
CA SER A 452 -6.82 23.67 2.37
C SER A 452 -7.33 25.08 2.64
N SER A 453 -6.61 26.09 2.17
CA SER A 453 -7.01 27.51 2.29
C SER A 453 -8.08 27.92 1.28
N LYS A 454 -8.31 27.13 0.22
CA LYS A 454 -9.34 27.41 -0.79
C LYS A 454 -10.73 27.04 -0.27
N ASP A 455 -11.72 27.80 -0.68
CA ASP A 455 -13.13 27.61 -0.33
C ASP A 455 -14.00 27.40 -1.57
N ASP A 456 -14.84 26.38 -1.56
CA ASP A 456 -15.99 26.34 -2.45
C ASP A 456 -17.10 27.23 -1.88
N LYS A 457 -17.15 28.46 -2.38
CA LYS A 457 -18.12 29.47 -1.94
C LYS A 457 -19.59 29.04 -2.12
N LYS A 458 -19.86 28.06 -2.99
CA LYS A 458 -21.21 27.60 -3.30
C LYS A 458 -21.71 26.56 -2.30
N ASN A 459 -20.84 25.64 -1.89
CA ASN A 459 -21.21 24.51 -1.04
C ASN A 459 -20.52 24.52 0.33
N LEU A 460 -19.74 25.58 0.65
CA LEU A 460 -18.91 25.71 1.87
C LEU A 460 -17.95 24.51 2.05
N GLY A 461 -17.54 23.92 0.93
CA GLY A 461 -16.69 22.74 0.94
C GLY A 461 -15.21 23.09 0.93
N LYS A 462 -14.41 22.24 1.56
CA LYS A 462 -12.94 22.28 1.64
C LYS A 462 -12.35 21.11 0.90
N GLN A 463 -11.06 21.17 0.61
CA GLN A 463 -10.29 20.03 0.09
C GLN A 463 -8.98 19.92 0.87
N MET A 464 -8.63 18.69 1.26
CA MET A 464 -7.39 18.39 1.93
C MET A 464 -6.65 17.31 1.15
N PRO A 465 -5.56 17.64 0.43
CA PRO A 465 -4.73 16.62 -0.21
C PRO A 465 -4.06 15.72 0.83
N GLN A 466 -3.69 14.51 0.40
CA GLN A 466 -3.08 13.52 1.30
C GLN A 466 -1.90 12.84 0.61
N PRO A 467 -0.66 13.23 0.88
CA PRO A 467 0.52 12.45 0.50
C PRO A 467 0.71 11.26 1.44
N THR A 468 1.05 10.10 0.86
CA THR A 468 1.46 8.88 1.57
C THR A 468 2.75 8.38 0.96
N PHE A 469 3.73 7.96 1.76
CA PHE A 469 5.04 7.62 1.20
C PHE A 469 5.79 6.55 1.98
N THR A 470 6.67 5.86 1.26
CA THR A 470 7.68 4.95 1.78
C THR A 470 9.08 5.38 1.30
N LEU A 471 9.27 6.68 1.06
CA LEU A 471 10.56 7.25 0.68
C LEU A 471 11.55 7.08 1.84
N ARG A 472 12.77 6.62 1.52
CA ARG A 472 13.84 6.38 2.50
C ARG A 472 14.92 7.44 2.49
N LYS A 473 14.84 8.39 1.54
CA LYS A 473 15.78 9.50 1.36
C LYS A 473 15.01 10.77 1.00
N LYS A 474 15.62 11.92 1.13
CA LYS A 474 15.06 13.18 0.61
C LYS A 474 15.01 13.14 -0.92
N LEU A 475 13.89 13.55 -1.48
CA LEU A 475 13.69 13.66 -2.92
C LEU A 475 13.71 15.13 -3.32
N VAL A 476 14.77 15.53 -3.99
CA VAL A 476 14.98 16.89 -4.50
C VAL A 476 15.09 16.84 -6.02
N PHE A 477 14.46 17.75 -6.73
CA PHE A 477 14.59 17.93 -8.18
C PHE A 477 15.46 19.17 -8.45
N PRO A 478 16.80 19.04 -8.56
CA PRO A 478 17.66 20.19 -8.85
C PRO A 478 17.36 20.74 -10.24
N LEU A 479 17.37 22.06 -10.40
CA LEU A 479 17.43 22.73 -11.70
C LEU A 479 18.90 23.13 -11.90
N ASP A 480 19.58 22.45 -12.82
CA ASP A 480 20.96 22.77 -13.21
C ASP A 480 20.98 23.96 -14.16
#